data_34e0fcf78e3454094a6c1ee870dea0f8
#
_entry.id   34e0fcf78e3454094a6c1ee870dea0f8
#
_cell.length_a   1.000
_cell.length_b   1.000
_cell.length_c   1.000
_cell.angle_alpha   90.00
_cell.angle_beta   90.00
_cell.angle_gamma   90.00
#
_symmetry.space_group_name_H-M   'P 1'
#
loop_
_entity.id
_entity.type
_entity.pdbx_description
1 polymer ?
#
loop_
_entity_poly.entity_id
_entity_poly.type
_entity_poly.pdbx_seq_one_letter_code
_entity_poly.pdbx_strand_id
1 'polypeptide(L)'
;MDGGKSWNKILGGSEWTGVTDIMMDSRYSNIIYAATWDRHRTVASYMGGGPGSGIHRSDDNGNTWKKLTNGIPRSNLGKIGIAMSYQDPDVVYAAIETDRTKGGIYRSVDRGESWKKMSNTVSGGTGPHYYQELYTSP
;
A
#
# COMPACT_ATOMS: atom_id res chain seq x y z
N MET A 1 -3.28 -17.64 -18.84
CA MET A 1 -3.74 -16.25 -19.05
C MET A 1 -4.55 -16.21 -20.33
N ASP A 2 -5.71 -15.57 -20.30
CA ASP A 2 -6.70 -15.62 -21.40
C ASP A 2 -6.96 -14.23 -22.04
N GLY A 3 -6.05 -13.28 -21.79
CA GLY A 3 -6.16 -11.91 -22.31
C GLY A 3 -7.26 -11.08 -21.65
N GLY A 4 -7.61 -11.40 -20.41
CA GLY A 4 -8.62 -10.66 -19.65
C GLY A 4 -10.07 -11.11 -19.92
N LYS A 5 -10.27 -12.29 -20.50
CA LYS A 5 -11.60 -12.87 -20.71
C LYS A 5 -12.22 -13.37 -19.42
N SER A 6 -11.39 -13.74 -18.43
CA SER A 6 -11.82 -14.08 -17.08
C SER A 6 -10.95 -13.41 -16.03
N TRP A 7 -11.51 -13.16 -14.85
CA TRP A 7 -10.85 -12.50 -13.73
C TRP A 7 -11.11 -13.24 -12.43
N ASN A 8 -10.05 -13.50 -11.66
CA ASN A 8 -10.14 -14.05 -10.32
C ASN A 8 -9.61 -13.04 -9.31
N LYS A 9 -10.34 -12.83 -8.22
CA LYS A 9 -9.88 -11.99 -7.12
C LYS A 9 -8.81 -12.74 -6.34
N ILE A 10 -7.58 -12.18 -6.29
CA ILE A 10 -6.42 -12.78 -5.62
C ILE A 10 -5.99 -12.05 -4.34
N LEU A 11 -6.50 -10.83 -4.11
CA LEU A 11 -6.22 -10.03 -2.92
C LEU A 11 -7.43 -9.19 -2.54
N GLY A 12 -7.61 -8.93 -1.24
CA GLY A 12 -8.69 -8.12 -0.68
C GLY A 12 -9.66 -8.95 0.18
N GLY A 13 -9.87 -8.49 1.43
CA GLY A 13 -10.58 -9.26 2.46
C GLY A 13 -12.10 -9.06 2.48
N SER A 14 -12.60 -7.88 2.08
CA SER A 14 -14.03 -7.54 2.13
C SER A 14 -14.52 -6.99 0.80
N GLU A 15 -15.82 -6.75 0.69
CA GLU A 15 -16.42 -6.04 -0.45
C GLU A 15 -15.94 -4.58 -0.58
N TRP A 16 -15.42 -4.03 0.52
CA TRP A 16 -14.98 -2.64 0.65
C TRP A 16 -13.47 -2.47 0.45
N THR A 17 -12.72 -3.57 0.41
CA THR A 17 -11.27 -3.57 0.26
C THR A 17 -10.88 -3.65 -1.20
N GLY A 18 -10.23 -2.60 -1.70
CA GLY A 18 -9.66 -2.54 -3.04
C GLY A 18 -8.14 -2.34 -3.02
N VAL A 19 -7.47 -2.72 -4.09
CA VAL A 19 -6.06 -2.38 -4.33
C VAL A 19 -6.02 -0.98 -4.94
N THR A 20 -5.24 -0.08 -4.35
CA THR A 20 -5.11 1.32 -4.79
C THR A 20 -3.76 1.63 -5.40
N ASP A 21 -2.78 0.79 -5.15
CA ASP A 21 -1.44 0.92 -5.72
C ASP A 21 -0.79 -0.45 -5.83
N ILE A 22 0.02 -0.65 -6.88
CA ILE A 22 0.72 -1.90 -7.15
C ILE A 22 2.06 -1.62 -7.81
N MET A 23 3.09 -2.34 -7.39
CA MET A 23 4.40 -2.29 -8.03
C MET A 23 5.06 -3.67 -8.03
N MET A 24 5.96 -3.87 -8.98
CA MET A 24 6.73 -5.10 -9.15
C MET A 24 8.22 -4.80 -8.91
N ASP A 25 8.93 -5.74 -8.29
CA ASP A 25 10.39 -5.65 -8.16
C ASP A 25 11.03 -5.67 -9.55
N SER A 26 11.89 -4.69 -9.83
CA SER A 26 12.53 -4.55 -11.14
C SER A 26 13.51 -5.68 -11.45
N ARG A 27 14.00 -6.40 -10.44
CA ARG A 27 14.95 -7.53 -10.58
C ARG A 27 14.22 -8.88 -10.63
N TYR A 28 13.10 -8.99 -9.91
CA TYR A 28 12.38 -10.25 -9.70
C TYR A 28 10.90 -10.05 -9.94
N SER A 29 10.43 -10.36 -11.15
CA SER A 29 9.03 -10.15 -11.55
C SER A 29 7.98 -10.95 -10.77
N ASN A 30 8.41 -11.97 -10.03
CA ASN A 30 7.56 -12.74 -9.12
C ASN A 30 7.28 -12.02 -7.79
N ILE A 31 8.07 -10.96 -7.47
CA ILE A 31 7.87 -10.16 -6.26
C ILE A 31 6.98 -8.96 -6.61
N ILE A 32 5.82 -8.93 -5.98
CA ILE A 32 4.80 -7.90 -6.22
C ILE A 32 4.40 -7.30 -4.87
N TYR A 33 4.30 -5.97 -4.83
CA TYR A 33 3.76 -5.23 -3.70
C TYR A 33 2.40 -4.66 -4.08
N ALA A 34 1.47 -4.66 -3.14
CA ALA A 34 0.15 -4.08 -3.31
C ALA A 34 -0.26 -3.30 -2.06
N ALA A 35 -0.78 -2.10 -2.24
CA ALA A 35 -1.43 -1.33 -1.20
C ALA A 35 -2.94 -1.52 -1.28
N THR A 36 -3.56 -1.94 -0.19
CA THR A 36 -5.01 -2.08 -0.09
C THR A 36 -5.61 -0.96 0.73
N TRP A 37 -6.87 -0.63 0.44
CA TRP A 37 -7.63 0.41 1.10
C TRP A 37 -9.07 -0.03 1.32
N ASP A 38 -9.51 0.02 2.58
CA ASP A 38 -10.92 -0.08 2.94
C ASP A 38 -11.59 1.27 2.73
N ARG A 39 -12.46 1.35 1.73
CA ARG A 39 -13.19 2.56 1.39
C ARG A 39 -14.64 2.28 1.08
N HIS A 40 -15.51 2.98 1.77
CA HIS A 40 -16.93 3.00 1.43
C HIS A 40 -17.49 4.41 1.57
N ARG A 41 -18.35 4.80 0.67
CA ARG A 41 -19.01 6.10 0.72
C ARG A 41 -20.47 5.98 0.29
N THR A 42 -21.35 6.49 1.13
CA THR A 42 -22.75 6.75 0.81
C THR A 42 -23.04 8.24 0.92
N VAL A 43 -24.28 8.66 0.64
CA VAL A 43 -24.71 10.05 0.87
C VAL A 43 -24.60 10.45 2.35
N ALA A 44 -24.78 9.49 3.26
CA ALA A 44 -24.87 9.72 4.72
C ALA A 44 -23.58 9.35 5.47
N SER A 45 -22.66 8.57 4.89
CA SER A 45 -21.50 8.08 5.60
C SER A 45 -20.26 7.92 4.71
N TYR A 46 -19.10 8.06 5.33
CA TYR A 46 -17.81 7.86 4.69
C TYR A 46 -16.89 7.01 5.57
N MET A 47 -16.37 5.94 5.02
CA MET A 47 -15.30 5.13 5.59
C MET A 47 -14.05 5.30 4.70
N GLY A 48 -12.99 5.86 5.27
CA GLY A 48 -11.74 6.15 4.57
C GLY A 48 -10.55 5.35 5.09
N GLY A 49 -10.81 4.24 5.78
CA GLY A 49 -9.78 3.34 6.30
C GLY A 49 -10.40 2.20 7.09
N GLY A 50 -9.62 1.14 7.29
CA GLY A 50 -10.11 -0.03 8.01
C GLY A 50 -9.05 -1.13 8.14
N PRO A 51 -9.44 -2.28 8.73
CA PRO A 51 -8.52 -3.40 8.99
C PRO A 51 -8.04 -4.09 7.70
N GLY A 52 -8.78 -3.97 6.60
CA GLY A 52 -8.37 -4.47 5.29
C GLY A 52 -7.35 -3.59 4.58
N SER A 53 -7.15 -2.34 5.03
CA SER A 53 -6.09 -1.49 4.51
C SER A 53 -4.72 -1.98 4.95
N GLY A 54 -3.73 -1.90 4.08
CA GLY A 54 -2.36 -2.29 4.40
C GLY A 54 -1.46 -2.45 3.18
N ILE A 55 -0.20 -2.79 3.46
CA ILE A 55 0.78 -3.13 2.44
C ILE A 55 0.93 -4.65 2.44
N HIS A 56 0.91 -5.23 1.26
CA HIS A 56 1.04 -6.67 1.05
C HIS A 56 2.18 -6.95 0.07
N ARG A 57 2.89 -8.07 0.28
CA ARG A 57 3.89 -8.58 -0.65
C ARG A 57 3.55 -10.01 -1.04
N SER A 58 3.68 -10.28 -2.32
CA SER A 58 3.73 -11.62 -2.88
C SER A 58 5.14 -11.92 -3.35
N ASP A 59 5.60 -13.13 -3.15
CA ASP A 59 6.89 -13.64 -3.65
C ASP A 59 6.69 -14.72 -4.73
N ASP A 60 5.43 -14.94 -5.18
CA ASP A 60 5.02 -16.05 -6.03
C ASP A 60 4.04 -15.63 -7.16
N ASN A 61 4.26 -14.47 -7.77
CA ASN A 61 3.42 -13.92 -8.84
C ASN A 61 1.96 -13.64 -8.42
N GLY A 62 1.72 -13.32 -7.14
CA GLY A 62 0.39 -13.01 -6.64
C GLY A 62 -0.46 -14.22 -6.23
N ASN A 63 0.11 -15.42 -6.19
CA ASN A 63 -0.61 -16.61 -5.72
C ASN A 63 -0.88 -16.56 -4.22
N THR A 64 0.13 -16.09 -3.44
CA THR A 64 -0.03 -15.85 -2.00
C THR A 64 0.41 -14.45 -1.62
N TRP A 65 -0.17 -13.91 -0.54
CA TRP A 65 0.09 -12.55 -0.08
C TRP A 65 0.36 -12.51 1.42
N LYS A 66 1.46 -11.87 1.80
CA LYS A 66 1.84 -11.58 3.18
C LYS A 66 1.55 -10.11 3.49
N LYS A 67 0.76 -9.83 4.52
CA LYS A 67 0.57 -8.45 5.03
C LYS A 67 1.82 -8.02 5.80
N LEU A 68 2.40 -6.89 5.42
CA LEU A 68 3.58 -6.30 6.04
C LEU A 68 3.13 -5.40 7.19
N THR A 69 3.55 -5.72 8.43
CA THR A 69 3.05 -5.04 9.63
C THR A 69 4.13 -4.53 10.57
N ASN A 70 5.38 -5.03 10.43
CA ASN A 70 6.46 -4.69 11.32
C ASN A 70 6.92 -3.24 11.12
N GLY A 71 6.71 -2.37 12.13
CA GLY A 71 6.99 -0.93 12.05
C GLY A 71 5.87 -0.09 11.40
N ILE A 72 4.83 -0.72 10.86
CA ILE A 72 3.61 -0.04 10.39
C ILE A 72 2.67 0.22 11.57
N PRO A 73 1.96 1.37 11.62
CA PRO A 73 0.97 1.64 12.67
C PRO A 73 -0.10 0.56 12.77
N ARG A 74 -0.40 0.13 14.01
CA ARG A 74 -1.45 -0.85 14.31
C ARG A 74 -2.84 -0.22 14.43
N SER A 75 -3.11 0.85 13.72
CA SER A 75 -4.42 1.50 13.65
C SER A 75 -5.10 1.16 12.34
N ASN A 76 -6.36 1.55 12.18
CA ASN A 76 -7.00 1.53 10.87
C ASN A 76 -6.24 2.47 9.94
N LEU A 77 -5.70 1.90 8.87
CA LEU A 77 -4.98 2.66 7.85
C LEU A 77 -5.97 3.16 6.81
N GLY A 78 -5.69 4.35 6.29
CA GLY A 78 -6.36 4.91 5.13
C GLY A 78 -5.70 4.48 3.83
N LYS A 79 -5.72 5.37 2.85
CA LYS A 79 -5.04 5.15 1.57
C LYS A 79 -3.52 5.09 1.76
N ILE A 80 -2.87 4.24 1.00
CA ILE A 80 -1.41 4.05 1.01
C ILE A 80 -0.92 4.14 -0.42
N GLY A 81 0.11 4.98 -0.64
CA GLY A 81 0.92 4.96 -1.85
C GLY A 81 2.24 4.28 -1.57
N ILE A 82 2.76 3.51 -2.51
CA ILE A 82 4.03 2.78 -2.39
C ILE A 82 4.97 3.11 -3.54
N ALA A 83 6.26 3.14 -3.27
CA ALA A 83 7.28 3.31 -4.29
C ALA A 83 8.55 2.53 -3.94
N MET A 84 9.18 1.95 -4.95
CA MET A 84 10.45 1.24 -4.83
C MET A 84 11.57 2.11 -5.38
N SER A 85 12.74 2.09 -4.75
CA SER A 85 13.92 2.74 -5.30
C SER A 85 14.40 1.99 -6.55
N TYR A 86 14.64 2.74 -7.63
CA TYR A 86 15.23 2.16 -8.85
C TYR A 86 16.70 1.79 -8.69
N GLN A 87 17.43 2.53 -7.84
CA GLN A 87 18.86 2.30 -7.60
C GLN A 87 19.11 1.14 -6.64
N ASP A 88 18.20 0.96 -5.66
CA ASP A 88 18.27 -0.12 -4.69
C ASP A 88 16.84 -0.65 -4.42
N PRO A 89 16.39 -1.67 -5.17
CA PRO A 89 15.04 -2.21 -5.02
C PRO A 89 14.75 -2.92 -3.69
N ASP A 90 15.74 -3.10 -2.81
CA ASP A 90 15.49 -3.52 -1.42
C ASP A 90 14.90 -2.38 -0.58
N VAL A 91 15.03 -1.13 -1.08
CA VAL A 91 14.47 0.07 -0.45
C VAL A 91 13.08 0.34 -1.00
N VAL A 92 12.09 0.29 -0.12
CA VAL A 92 10.68 0.59 -0.41
C VAL A 92 10.20 1.73 0.47
N TYR A 93 9.45 2.64 -0.11
CA TYR A 93 8.80 3.75 0.58
C TYR A 93 7.29 3.56 0.60
N ALA A 94 6.65 4.06 1.64
CA ALA A 94 5.20 4.10 1.75
C ALA A 94 4.74 5.43 2.32
N ALA A 95 3.79 6.07 1.65
CA ALA A 95 3.03 7.21 2.18
C ALA A 95 1.75 6.65 2.80
N ILE A 96 1.66 6.67 4.12
CA ILE A 96 0.58 6.01 4.88
C ILE A 96 -0.34 7.06 5.48
N GLU A 97 -1.61 7.00 5.08
CA GLU A 97 -2.69 7.73 5.75
C GLU A 97 -3.16 6.94 6.97
N THR A 98 -3.26 7.63 8.10
CA THR A 98 -3.93 7.17 9.31
C THR A 98 -4.21 8.39 10.19
N ASP A 99 -4.35 8.24 11.51
CA ASP A 99 -4.50 9.38 12.40
C ASP A 99 -3.31 10.37 12.24
N ARG A 100 -3.56 11.65 12.58
CA ARG A 100 -2.63 12.76 12.31
C ARG A 100 -1.23 12.59 12.90
N THR A 101 -1.07 11.75 13.90
CA THR A 101 0.20 11.57 14.62
C THR A 101 1.01 10.38 14.09
N LYS A 102 0.34 9.40 13.52
CA LYS A 102 0.96 8.15 13.05
C LYS A 102 1.13 8.09 11.54
N GLY A 103 0.32 8.83 10.78
CA GLY A 103 0.48 8.96 9.33
C GLY A 103 1.82 9.59 8.94
N GLY A 104 2.23 9.43 7.68
CA GLY A 104 3.46 10.00 7.13
C GLY A 104 4.18 9.09 6.16
N ILE A 105 5.46 9.40 5.94
CA ILE A 105 6.32 8.62 5.03
C ILE A 105 7.10 7.59 5.85
N TYR A 106 7.02 6.35 5.41
CA TYR A 106 7.74 5.20 5.95
C TYR A 106 8.75 4.68 4.93
N ARG A 107 9.84 4.10 5.42
CA ARG A 107 10.89 3.49 4.59
C ARG A 107 11.22 2.11 5.15
N SER A 108 11.35 1.15 4.27
CA SER A 108 11.97 -0.14 4.47
C SER A 108 13.30 -0.17 3.71
N VAL A 109 14.26 -0.94 4.22
CA VAL A 109 15.55 -1.24 3.54
C VAL A 109 15.77 -2.75 3.41
N ASP A 110 14.72 -3.53 3.66
CA ASP A 110 14.72 -4.99 3.72
C ASP A 110 13.52 -5.59 2.99
N ARG A 111 13.13 -4.99 1.87
CA ARG A 111 11.99 -5.42 1.04
C ARG A 111 10.65 -5.46 1.81
N GLY A 112 10.45 -4.54 2.74
CA GLY A 112 9.21 -4.43 3.50
C GLY A 112 9.13 -5.34 4.73
N GLU A 113 10.17 -6.09 5.09
CA GLU A 113 10.16 -6.91 6.30
C GLU A 113 10.09 -6.06 7.57
N SER A 114 10.70 -4.86 7.54
CA SER A 114 10.57 -3.86 8.60
C SER A 114 10.46 -2.44 8.04
N TRP A 115 9.76 -1.57 8.77
CA TRP A 115 9.49 -0.21 8.36
C TRP A 115 9.85 0.79 9.45
N LYS A 116 10.42 1.92 9.04
CA LYS A 116 10.74 3.04 9.91
C LYS A 116 10.08 4.31 9.39
N LYS A 117 9.41 5.05 10.28
CA LYS A 117 8.85 6.36 9.95
C LYS A 117 9.98 7.35 9.72
N MET A 118 9.97 8.03 8.57
CA MET A 118 10.99 8.98 8.15
C MET A 118 10.51 10.43 8.23
N SER A 119 9.21 10.67 8.04
CA SER A 119 8.63 12.01 8.03
C SER A 119 7.18 11.98 8.50
N ASN A 120 6.75 13.10 9.09
CA ASN A 120 5.35 13.36 9.41
C ASN A 120 4.58 13.97 8.22
N THR A 121 5.22 14.12 7.06
CA THR A 121 4.58 14.68 5.88
C THR A 121 3.41 13.80 5.47
N VAL A 122 2.23 14.38 5.45
CA VAL A 122 1.04 13.79 4.82
C VAL A 122 0.88 14.44 3.46
N SER A 123 0.63 13.65 2.44
CA SER A 123 0.45 14.18 1.10
C SER A 123 -0.88 14.93 1.00
N GLY A 124 -0.83 16.13 0.43
CA GLY A 124 -1.98 16.91 0.03
C GLY A 124 -2.75 17.61 1.16
N GLY A 125 -2.75 18.93 1.16
CA GLY A 125 -3.48 19.76 2.13
C GLY A 125 -5.01 19.69 2.04
N THR A 126 -5.59 18.92 1.11
CA THR A 126 -7.03 18.89 0.84
C THR A 126 -7.70 17.54 1.05
N GLY A 127 -6.95 16.55 1.50
CA GLY A 127 -7.46 15.21 1.81
C GLY A 127 -6.53 14.14 1.26
N PRO A 128 -5.82 13.43 2.14
CA PRO A 128 -4.85 12.40 1.77
C PRO A 128 -5.47 11.24 0.99
N HIS A 129 -6.78 11.06 1.06
CA HIS A 129 -7.51 10.03 0.34
C HIS A 129 -7.57 10.21 -1.18
N TYR A 130 -7.18 11.38 -1.72
CA TYR A 130 -7.13 11.59 -3.17
C TYR A 130 -5.73 11.48 -3.76
N TYR A 131 -4.70 11.91 -3.05
CA TYR A 131 -3.35 12.16 -3.57
C TYR A 131 -2.25 11.43 -2.81
N GLN A 132 -2.49 10.18 -2.44
CA GLN A 132 -1.48 9.38 -1.78
C GLN A 132 -0.63 8.64 -2.83
N GLU A 133 -0.01 9.42 -3.71
CA GLU A 133 0.90 8.89 -4.73
C GLU A 133 2.33 9.19 -4.32
N LEU A 134 3.23 8.27 -4.60
CA LEU A 134 4.64 8.35 -4.25
C LEU A 134 5.48 7.87 -5.44
N TYR A 135 6.47 8.65 -5.80
CA TYR A 135 7.40 8.32 -6.86
C TYR A 135 8.82 8.47 -6.37
N THR A 136 9.69 7.54 -6.73
CA THR A 136 11.12 7.65 -6.49
C THR A 136 11.80 8.24 -7.71
N SER A 137 12.79 9.12 -7.48
CA SER A 137 13.66 9.58 -8.56
C SER A 137 14.56 8.44 -9.05
N PRO A 138 14.84 8.37 -10.35
CA PRO A 138 15.84 7.45 -10.92
C PRO A 138 17.23 7.65 -10.33
#